data_3169601763b95947018b257bba3c63ee
#
_entry.id   3169601763b95947018b257bba3c63ee
#
_cell.length_a   1.000
_cell.length_b   1.000
_cell.length_c   1.000
_cell.angle_alpha   90.00
_cell.angle_beta   90.00
_cell.angle_gamma   90.00
#
_symmetry.space_group_name_H-M   'P 1'
#
loop_
_entity.id
_entity.type
_entity.pdbx_description
1 polymer ?
#
loop_
_entity_poly.entity_id
_entity_poly.type
_entity_poly.pdbx_seq_one_letter_code
_entity_poly.pdbx_strand_id
1 'polypeptide(L)'
;MTRVYSNRLSEYSHENGGRVLLLFLLFLLAIYEFATAGFPAFAIVCALPFVIIFIYAAFKWRMFTFWTLIIINYLIQMKDISLPVPMSLPNEMLQITLLAIAIIDARNTPHFERTTNVMLLALIIWCGFCTLELLNDTCDLGIDFAAWYTGARLMAFQILYTFIVFSIYISSPEILMKYIKLWAILSLFSVFWVWKQQHLGFTTEETIWIQSRGRTTHILNAGTLIRYFSTFSDAANYGINAAATTVAFILFGITSKIKWDRIFFIATGILVFWGMFASGTRTSIFCIAAGFIVYIFLSKSIKIAVPFSIVFAICAFILIFTDIGNSNQQVRRMRSAFNKDDASANVRDINKDAIRKYINDAPWGIGLGMGYNVPANNKYAKLATIPPDSEYVYIWIRTGPIGITIFVITTLIMLTGACGIVFFRLKSRSLMGIGAGFCCAFVSIQLGGYANQVLMQFPNCVIFYGGLSIVYILPFIEPEWIKYEEKRLAEQEEKKRLKLEKKLASRV
;
A
#
# COMPACT_ATOMS: atom_id res chain seq x y z
N MET A 1 -34.65 42.24 -19.76
CA MET A 1 -33.57 41.29 -19.39
C MET A 1 -33.24 40.30 -20.51
N THR A 2 -34.16 39.78 -21.25
CA THR A 2 -33.96 38.80 -22.34
C THR A 2 -33.09 39.25 -23.51
N ARG A 3 -33.13 40.51 -23.93
CA ARG A 3 -32.30 41.05 -25.05
C ARG A 3 -30.78 41.16 -24.70
N VAL A 4 -30.44 41.40 -23.48
CA VAL A 4 -29.02 41.54 -23.07
C VAL A 4 -28.32 40.18 -23.02
N TYR A 5 -29.02 39.11 -22.65
CA TYR A 5 -28.51 37.76 -22.67
C TYR A 5 -28.31 37.19 -24.10
N SER A 6 -29.18 37.53 -25.02
CA SER A 6 -29.07 37.05 -26.42
C SER A 6 -27.87 37.67 -27.15
N ASN A 7 -27.52 38.92 -26.87
CA ASN A 7 -26.34 39.57 -27.48
C ASN A 7 -25.02 39.00 -26.94
N ARG A 8 -24.92 38.69 -25.63
CA ARG A 8 -23.73 38.10 -25.05
C ARG A 8 -23.44 36.68 -25.56
N LEU A 9 -24.47 35.87 -25.78
CA LEU A 9 -24.35 34.54 -26.36
C LEU A 9 -23.92 34.58 -27.82
N SER A 10 -24.43 35.53 -28.62
CA SER A 10 -24.04 35.70 -30.02
C SER A 10 -22.59 36.25 -30.16
N GLU A 11 -22.16 37.19 -29.31
CA GLU A 11 -20.78 37.67 -29.26
C GLU A 11 -19.82 36.56 -28.84
N TYR A 12 -20.13 35.77 -27.79
CA TYR A 12 -19.34 34.65 -27.35
C TYR A 12 -19.20 33.57 -28.44
N SER A 13 -20.25 33.27 -29.18
CA SER A 13 -20.23 32.31 -30.28
C SER A 13 -19.44 32.80 -31.49
N HIS A 14 -19.36 34.10 -31.71
CA HIS A 14 -18.59 34.70 -32.80
C HIS A 14 -17.05 34.71 -32.45
N GLU A 15 -16.70 35.02 -31.21
CA GLU A 15 -15.32 35.01 -30.76
C GLU A 15 -14.74 33.59 -30.52
N ASN A 16 -15.58 32.62 -30.21
CA ASN A 16 -15.20 31.25 -29.90
C ASN A 16 -15.82 30.21 -30.84
N GLY A 17 -16.10 30.58 -32.09
CA GLY A 17 -16.82 29.73 -33.05
C GLY A 17 -16.26 28.32 -33.21
N GLY A 18 -14.97 28.16 -33.22
CA GLY A 18 -14.30 26.84 -33.27
C GLY A 18 -14.56 25.98 -32.03
N ARG A 19 -14.63 26.58 -30.85
CA ARG A 19 -14.94 25.87 -29.59
C ARG A 19 -16.39 25.46 -29.51
N VAL A 20 -17.31 26.34 -29.97
CA VAL A 20 -18.76 26.07 -30.03
C VAL A 20 -19.02 24.95 -31.03
N LEU A 21 -18.37 24.99 -32.20
CA LEU A 21 -18.47 23.91 -33.20
C LEU A 21 -17.96 22.58 -32.66
N LEU A 22 -16.81 22.58 -31.95
CA LEU A 22 -16.27 21.37 -31.35
C LEU A 22 -17.22 20.76 -30.31
N LEU A 23 -17.79 21.58 -29.43
CA LEU A 23 -18.80 21.13 -28.45
C LEU A 23 -20.05 20.58 -29.10
N PHE A 24 -20.48 21.21 -30.19
CA PHE A 24 -21.64 20.73 -30.95
C PHE A 24 -21.37 19.40 -31.65
N LEU A 25 -20.20 19.21 -32.24
CA LEU A 25 -19.78 17.93 -32.83
C LEU A 25 -19.65 16.82 -31.78
N LEU A 26 -19.11 17.13 -30.60
CA LEU A 26 -19.06 16.17 -29.47
C LEU A 26 -20.45 15.79 -28.99
N PHE A 27 -21.40 16.75 -28.97
CA PHE A 27 -22.78 16.49 -28.62
C PHE A 27 -23.48 15.60 -29.64
N LEU A 28 -23.27 15.85 -30.92
CA LEU A 28 -23.81 14.99 -32.00
C LEU A 28 -23.22 13.58 -31.94
N LEU A 29 -21.94 13.47 -31.70
CA LEU A 29 -21.26 12.18 -31.51
C LEU A 29 -21.81 11.43 -30.29
N ALA A 30 -22.04 12.12 -29.17
CA ALA A 30 -22.63 11.51 -27.98
C ALA A 30 -24.05 10.97 -28.25
N ILE A 31 -24.89 11.71 -28.99
CA ILE A 31 -26.21 11.24 -29.39
C ILE A 31 -26.12 10.03 -30.34
N TYR A 32 -25.21 10.08 -31.31
CA TYR A 32 -24.99 8.98 -32.24
C TYR A 32 -24.59 7.70 -31.51
N GLU A 33 -23.60 7.78 -30.59
CA GLU A 33 -23.16 6.66 -29.79
C GLU A 33 -24.24 6.12 -28.86
N PHE A 34 -25.05 7.01 -28.28
CA PHE A 34 -26.23 6.60 -27.50
C PHE A 34 -27.22 5.78 -28.32
N ALA A 35 -27.49 6.22 -29.56
CA ALA A 35 -28.46 5.57 -30.44
C ALA A 35 -27.97 4.24 -31.01
N THR A 36 -26.65 4.08 -31.23
CA THR A 36 -26.04 2.90 -31.89
C THR A 36 -25.49 1.88 -30.92
N ALA A 37 -24.78 2.32 -29.88
CA ALA A 37 -24.06 1.46 -28.94
C ALA A 37 -24.58 1.56 -27.49
N GLY A 38 -25.62 2.37 -27.25
CA GLY A 38 -26.30 2.49 -25.96
C GLY A 38 -25.58 3.36 -24.93
N PHE A 39 -26.09 3.32 -23.68
CA PHE A 39 -25.64 4.18 -22.60
C PHE A 39 -24.12 4.11 -22.28
N PRO A 40 -23.41 2.94 -22.31
CA PRO A 40 -21.99 2.89 -22.04
C PRO A 40 -21.14 3.72 -23.00
N ALA A 41 -21.42 3.67 -24.30
CA ALA A 41 -20.71 4.45 -25.32
C ALA A 41 -20.94 5.95 -25.16
N PHE A 42 -22.20 6.34 -24.93
CA PHE A 42 -22.56 7.72 -24.58
C PHE A 42 -21.75 8.23 -23.36
N ALA A 43 -21.70 7.43 -22.29
CA ALA A 43 -20.97 7.80 -21.07
C ALA A 43 -19.47 8.02 -21.33
N ILE A 44 -18.86 7.20 -22.19
CA ILE A 44 -17.45 7.35 -22.60
C ILE A 44 -17.25 8.68 -23.34
N VAL A 45 -18.08 9.01 -24.29
CA VAL A 45 -17.98 10.28 -25.04
C VAL A 45 -18.15 11.49 -24.11
N CYS A 46 -19.12 11.43 -23.19
CA CYS A 46 -19.33 12.48 -22.19
C CYS A 46 -18.15 12.60 -21.21
N ALA A 47 -17.42 11.51 -20.95
CA ALA A 47 -16.25 11.52 -20.08
C ALA A 47 -14.99 12.14 -20.74
N LEU A 48 -14.90 12.12 -22.09
CA LEU A 48 -13.72 12.63 -22.82
C LEU A 48 -13.28 14.04 -22.43
N PRO A 49 -14.14 15.06 -22.32
CA PRO A 49 -13.73 16.40 -21.88
C PRO A 49 -13.13 16.39 -20.48
N PHE A 50 -13.69 15.61 -19.56
CA PHE A 50 -13.17 15.47 -18.20
C PHE A 50 -11.81 14.76 -18.17
N VAL A 51 -11.63 13.75 -19.01
CA VAL A 51 -10.32 13.08 -19.18
C VAL A 51 -9.27 14.05 -19.72
N ILE A 52 -9.60 14.86 -20.73
CA ILE A 52 -8.69 15.90 -21.27
C ILE A 52 -8.32 16.93 -20.20
N ILE A 53 -9.32 17.42 -19.44
CA ILE A 53 -9.10 18.35 -18.33
C ILE A 53 -8.22 17.69 -17.25
N PHE A 54 -8.48 16.42 -16.92
CA PHE A 54 -7.68 15.67 -15.97
C PHE A 54 -6.22 15.52 -16.42
N ILE A 55 -5.99 15.13 -17.69
CA ILE A 55 -4.66 15.02 -18.28
C ILE A 55 -3.94 16.39 -18.20
N TYR A 56 -4.60 17.46 -18.62
CA TYR A 56 -4.03 18.82 -18.53
C TYR A 56 -3.68 19.18 -17.07
N ALA A 57 -4.60 18.94 -16.14
CA ALA A 57 -4.38 19.19 -14.71
C ALA A 57 -3.24 18.33 -14.15
N ALA A 58 -3.16 17.06 -14.56
CA ALA A 58 -2.11 16.14 -14.14
C ALA A 58 -0.72 16.62 -14.58
N PHE A 59 -0.59 17.10 -15.81
CA PHE A 59 0.67 17.69 -16.32
C PHE A 59 1.00 19.00 -15.63
N LYS A 60 0.03 19.89 -15.45
CA LYS A 60 0.23 21.20 -14.82
C LYS A 60 0.53 21.09 -13.33
N TRP A 61 -0.12 20.19 -12.64
CA TRP A 61 -0.03 19.98 -11.18
C TRP A 61 0.40 18.56 -10.84
N ARG A 62 1.55 18.12 -11.35
CA ARG A 62 2.09 16.77 -11.15
C ARG A 62 2.04 16.27 -9.71
N MET A 63 2.32 17.14 -8.73
CA MET A 63 2.23 16.77 -7.32
C MET A 63 0.80 16.49 -6.86
N PHE A 64 -0.21 17.12 -7.46
CA PHE A 64 -1.60 16.80 -7.19
C PHE A 64 -1.92 15.35 -7.61
N THR A 65 -1.47 14.93 -8.80
CA THR A 65 -1.62 13.55 -9.28
C THR A 65 -0.93 12.55 -8.35
N PHE A 66 0.26 12.87 -7.85
CA PHE A 66 0.97 12.03 -6.88
C PHE A 66 0.19 11.89 -5.56
N TRP A 67 -0.33 12.99 -5.01
CA TRP A 67 -1.15 12.93 -3.79
C TRP A 67 -2.46 12.17 -4.02
N THR A 68 -3.09 12.35 -5.17
CA THR A 68 -4.28 11.61 -5.57
C THR A 68 -4.02 10.10 -5.63
N LEU A 69 -2.87 9.67 -6.18
CA LEU A 69 -2.46 8.27 -6.17
C LEU A 69 -2.45 7.69 -4.74
N ILE A 70 -1.84 8.40 -3.78
CA ILE A 70 -1.74 7.92 -2.40
C ILE A 70 -3.13 7.81 -1.74
N ILE A 71 -3.99 8.80 -1.96
CA ILE A 71 -5.35 8.82 -1.40
C ILE A 71 -6.21 7.70 -2.01
N ILE A 72 -6.23 7.60 -3.34
CA ILE A 72 -7.01 6.55 -4.04
C ILE A 72 -6.52 5.17 -3.64
N ASN A 73 -5.21 4.95 -3.56
CA ASN A 73 -4.63 3.68 -3.13
C ASN A 73 -5.16 3.21 -1.77
N TYR A 74 -5.41 4.14 -0.84
CA TYR A 74 -5.95 3.82 0.48
C TYR A 74 -7.47 3.55 0.49
N LEU A 75 -8.20 4.20 -0.41
CA LEU A 75 -9.67 4.19 -0.39
C LEU A 75 -10.28 3.21 -1.39
N ILE A 76 -9.52 2.78 -2.40
CA ILE A 76 -10.04 2.00 -3.53
C ILE A 76 -10.65 0.65 -3.14
N GLN A 77 -10.27 0.10 -1.99
CA GLN A 77 -10.78 -1.17 -1.47
C GLN A 77 -12.03 -1.02 -0.59
N MET A 78 -12.53 0.20 -0.37
CA MET A 78 -13.78 0.42 0.35
C MET A 78 -14.94 -0.24 -0.40
N LYS A 79 -15.79 -0.95 0.34
CA LYS A 79 -16.91 -1.69 -0.25
C LYS A 79 -17.99 -0.77 -0.83
N ASP A 80 -18.09 0.45 -0.30
CA ASP A 80 -19.01 1.48 -0.79
C ASP A 80 -18.60 2.07 -2.15
N ILE A 81 -17.38 1.79 -2.62
CA ILE A 81 -16.88 2.22 -3.92
C ILE A 81 -17.02 1.07 -4.91
N SER A 82 -18.00 1.12 -5.78
CA SER A 82 -18.14 0.19 -6.90
C SER A 82 -17.72 0.87 -8.19
N LEU A 83 -16.69 0.36 -8.84
CA LEU A 83 -16.24 0.84 -10.13
C LEU A 83 -16.63 -0.17 -11.22
N PRO A 84 -17.00 0.29 -12.42
CA PRO A 84 -17.31 -0.59 -13.56
C PRO A 84 -16.03 -1.22 -14.17
N VAL A 85 -14.88 -0.97 -13.55
CA VAL A 85 -13.56 -1.43 -14.00
C VAL A 85 -12.82 -2.14 -12.86
N PRO A 86 -11.82 -2.97 -13.15
CA PRO A 86 -11.00 -3.60 -12.11
C PRO A 86 -10.43 -2.57 -11.13
N MET A 87 -10.55 -2.83 -9.84
CA MET A 87 -10.14 -1.91 -8.75
C MET A 87 -8.66 -1.49 -8.81
N SER A 88 -7.80 -2.28 -9.44
CA SER A 88 -6.37 -1.94 -9.62
C SER A 88 -6.13 -0.88 -10.71
N LEU A 89 -7.04 -0.76 -11.68
CA LEU A 89 -6.83 0.08 -12.87
C LEU A 89 -6.64 1.57 -12.54
N PRO A 90 -7.41 2.22 -11.67
CA PRO A 90 -7.17 3.63 -11.32
C PRO A 90 -5.77 3.89 -10.76
N ASN A 91 -5.25 3.02 -9.90
CA ASN A 91 -3.90 3.14 -9.37
C ASN A 91 -2.84 3.00 -10.46
N GLU A 92 -2.99 2.02 -11.34
CA GLU A 92 -2.09 1.78 -12.47
C GLU A 92 -2.09 2.96 -13.44
N MET A 93 -3.28 3.47 -13.81
CA MET A 93 -3.41 4.65 -14.68
C MET A 93 -2.74 5.89 -14.09
N LEU A 94 -2.89 6.15 -12.80
CA LEU A 94 -2.21 7.25 -12.12
C LEU A 94 -0.69 7.07 -12.10
N GLN A 95 -0.19 5.86 -11.86
CA GLN A 95 1.23 5.55 -11.90
C GLN A 95 1.81 5.74 -13.31
N ILE A 96 1.16 5.21 -14.34
CA ILE A 96 1.58 5.37 -15.73
C ILE A 96 1.55 6.84 -16.15
N THR A 97 0.52 7.59 -15.75
CA THR A 97 0.43 9.04 -15.99
C THR A 97 1.63 9.77 -15.37
N LEU A 98 1.96 9.47 -14.12
CA LEU A 98 3.13 10.05 -13.44
C LEU A 98 4.45 9.68 -14.13
N LEU A 99 4.60 8.45 -14.59
CA LEU A 99 5.78 8.02 -15.36
C LEU A 99 5.87 8.77 -16.70
N ALA A 100 4.77 8.92 -17.42
CA ALA A 100 4.71 9.67 -18.67
C ALA A 100 5.10 11.15 -18.45
N ILE A 101 4.57 11.78 -17.38
CA ILE A 101 4.94 13.15 -16.99
C ILE A 101 6.44 13.23 -16.69
N ALA A 102 6.99 12.27 -15.94
CA ALA A 102 8.40 12.24 -15.59
C ALA A 102 9.32 12.11 -16.85
N ILE A 103 8.92 11.29 -17.83
CA ILE A 103 9.65 11.12 -19.08
C ILE A 103 9.61 12.41 -19.91
N ILE A 104 8.44 13.04 -20.05
CA ILE A 104 8.27 14.29 -20.81
C ILE A 104 9.07 15.44 -20.17
N ASP A 105 9.07 15.50 -18.84
CA ASP A 105 9.77 16.53 -18.07
C ASP A 105 11.22 16.18 -17.71
N ALA A 106 11.75 15.09 -18.29
CA ALA A 106 13.08 14.57 -17.97
C ALA A 106 14.22 15.58 -18.13
N ARG A 107 14.06 16.57 -19.02
CA ARG A 107 15.05 17.66 -19.21
C ARG A 107 15.10 18.64 -18.04
N ASN A 108 14.00 18.77 -17.30
CA ASN A 108 13.84 19.76 -16.22
C ASN A 108 13.95 19.12 -14.83
N THR A 109 13.85 17.82 -14.73
CA THR A 109 13.91 17.06 -13.46
C THR A 109 15.06 16.07 -13.44
N PRO A 110 16.22 16.45 -12.86
CA PRO A 110 17.44 15.62 -12.87
C PRO A 110 17.37 14.40 -11.93
N HIS A 111 16.18 13.93 -11.55
CA HIS A 111 16.03 12.93 -10.49
C HIS A 111 16.08 11.47 -10.96
N PHE A 112 16.22 11.18 -12.24
CA PHE A 112 16.37 9.81 -12.74
C PHE A 112 17.61 9.09 -12.20
N GLU A 113 18.69 9.82 -11.87
CA GLU A 113 19.88 9.25 -11.21
C GLU A 113 19.54 8.49 -9.94
N ARG A 114 18.50 8.91 -9.23
CA ARG A 114 18.04 8.30 -7.96
C ARG A 114 17.43 6.93 -8.15
N THR A 115 16.98 6.61 -9.37
CA THR A 115 16.40 5.30 -9.69
C THR A 115 17.47 4.25 -9.95
N THR A 116 18.70 4.64 -10.29
CA THR A 116 19.79 3.71 -10.62
C THR A 116 20.42 3.15 -9.33
N ASN A 117 19.83 2.11 -8.79
CA ASN A 117 20.26 1.48 -7.56
C ASN A 117 19.94 -0.03 -7.54
N VAL A 118 20.35 -0.69 -6.46
CA VAL A 118 20.20 -2.15 -6.30
C VAL A 118 18.73 -2.60 -6.32
N MET A 119 17.80 -1.75 -5.86
CA MET A 119 16.37 -2.07 -5.90
C MET A 119 15.86 -2.12 -7.34
N LEU A 120 16.31 -1.21 -8.22
CA LEU A 120 15.96 -1.26 -9.64
C LEU A 120 16.44 -2.57 -10.27
N LEU A 121 17.70 -2.96 -10.01
CA LEU A 121 18.25 -4.21 -10.53
C LEU A 121 17.42 -5.42 -10.11
N ALA A 122 17.08 -5.51 -8.82
CA ALA A 122 16.25 -6.59 -8.30
C ALA A 122 14.85 -6.61 -8.95
N LEU A 123 14.24 -5.43 -9.15
CA LEU A 123 12.93 -5.30 -9.81
C LEU A 123 13.00 -5.66 -11.29
N ILE A 124 14.08 -5.29 -12.00
CA ILE A 124 14.27 -5.68 -13.41
C ILE A 124 14.41 -7.20 -13.54
N ILE A 125 15.13 -7.86 -12.63
CA ILE A 125 15.25 -9.33 -12.61
C ILE A 125 13.86 -9.96 -12.40
N TRP A 126 13.10 -9.49 -11.42
CA TRP A 126 11.77 -10.01 -11.14
C TRP A 126 10.77 -9.75 -12.26
N CYS A 127 10.73 -8.52 -12.79
CA CYS A 127 9.86 -8.16 -13.90
C CYS A 127 10.25 -8.91 -15.19
N GLY A 128 11.55 -9.09 -15.44
CA GLY A 128 12.06 -9.86 -16.56
C GLY A 128 11.61 -11.32 -16.50
N PHE A 129 11.72 -11.95 -15.33
CA PHE A 129 11.19 -13.28 -15.09
C PHE A 129 9.68 -13.35 -15.34
N CYS A 130 8.89 -12.42 -14.75
CA CYS A 130 7.45 -12.37 -14.98
C CYS A 130 7.07 -12.08 -16.44
N THR A 131 7.95 -11.43 -17.21
CA THR A 131 7.74 -11.24 -18.65
C THR A 131 7.97 -12.55 -19.41
N LEU A 132 8.99 -13.31 -19.04
CA LEU A 132 9.25 -14.64 -19.64
C LEU A 132 8.13 -15.64 -19.34
N GLU A 133 7.41 -15.48 -18.23
CA GLU A 133 6.23 -16.27 -17.89
C GLU A 133 5.06 -16.13 -18.90
N LEU A 134 5.11 -15.18 -19.82
CA LEU A 134 4.20 -15.13 -20.98
C LEU A 134 4.30 -16.42 -21.82
N LEU A 135 5.50 -17.01 -21.90
CA LEU A 135 5.79 -18.21 -22.68
C LEU A 135 5.49 -19.51 -21.89
N ASN A 136 5.03 -19.39 -20.65
CA ASN A 136 4.72 -20.55 -19.81
C ASN A 136 3.38 -21.17 -20.20
N ASP A 137 3.45 -22.27 -20.92
CA ASP A 137 2.31 -23.10 -21.33
C ASP A 137 2.28 -24.45 -20.59
N THR A 138 2.62 -24.47 -19.32
CA THR A 138 2.62 -25.69 -18.47
C THR A 138 1.24 -26.40 -18.45
N CYS A 139 0.17 -25.62 -18.64
CA CYS A 139 -1.20 -26.16 -18.67
C CYS A 139 -1.68 -26.65 -20.05
N ASP A 140 -0.87 -26.57 -21.09
CA ASP A 140 -1.22 -26.93 -22.47
C ASP A 140 -2.50 -26.21 -22.98
N LEU A 141 -2.67 -24.93 -22.60
CA LEU A 141 -3.84 -24.12 -22.95
C LEU A 141 -3.51 -23.04 -24.00
N GLY A 142 -2.24 -22.95 -24.40
CA GLY A 142 -1.72 -21.91 -25.28
C GLY A 142 -1.46 -20.60 -24.56
N ILE A 143 -0.90 -19.64 -25.30
CA ILE A 143 -0.51 -18.34 -24.79
C ILE A 143 -1.73 -17.41 -24.75
N ASP A 144 -2.13 -16.97 -23.55
CA ASP A 144 -3.14 -15.93 -23.33
C ASP A 144 -2.49 -14.66 -22.77
N PHE A 145 -2.26 -13.67 -23.65
CA PHE A 145 -1.65 -12.39 -23.28
C PHE A 145 -2.48 -11.62 -22.26
N ALA A 146 -3.81 -11.63 -22.37
CA ALA A 146 -4.68 -10.87 -21.48
C ALA A 146 -4.68 -11.45 -20.04
N ALA A 147 -4.74 -12.78 -19.95
CA ALA A 147 -4.66 -13.48 -18.68
C ALA A 147 -3.29 -13.29 -18.02
N TRP A 148 -2.19 -13.47 -18.80
CA TRP A 148 -0.84 -13.23 -18.32
C TRP A 148 -0.66 -11.78 -17.84
N TYR A 149 -1.07 -10.79 -18.62
CA TYR A 149 -0.93 -9.38 -18.25
C TYR A 149 -1.68 -9.06 -16.94
N THR A 150 -2.86 -9.64 -16.75
CA THR A 150 -3.63 -9.47 -15.51
C THR A 150 -2.87 -9.96 -14.28
N GLY A 151 -2.14 -11.05 -14.38
CA GLY A 151 -1.29 -11.56 -13.30
C GLY A 151 0.00 -10.77 -13.14
N ALA A 152 0.76 -10.56 -14.25
CA ALA A 152 2.06 -9.91 -14.24
C ALA A 152 2.01 -8.46 -13.75
N ARG A 153 0.99 -7.69 -14.15
CA ARG A 153 0.86 -6.28 -13.77
C ARG A 153 0.76 -6.09 -12.25
N LEU A 154 0.02 -6.93 -11.56
CA LEU A 154 -0.15 -6.85 -10.10
C LEU A 154 1.07 -7.39 -9.37
N MET A 155 1.66 -8.47 -9.87
CA MET A 155 2.74 -9.18 -9.20
C MET A 155 4.11 -8.53 -9.39
N ALA A 156 4.33 -7.82 -10.51
CA ALA A 156 5.64 -7.28 -10.86
C ALA A 156 5.59 -5.80 -11.29
N PHE A 157 4.84 -5.47 -12.34
CA PHE A 157 4.94 -4.16 -12.98
C PHE A 157 4.48 -3.02 -12.07
N GLN A 158 3.44 -3.23 -11.28
CA GLN A 158 2.94 -2.22 -10.35
C GLN A 158 3.98 -1.86 -9.27
N ILE A 159 4.77 -2.83 -8.82
CA ILE A 159 5.87 -2.59 -7.87
C ILE A 159 6.97 -1.76 -8.53
N LEU A 160 7.32 -2.06 -9.79
CA LEU A 160 8.30 -1.29 -10.56
C LEU A 160 7.82 0.15 -10.78
N TYR A 161 6.56 0.35 -11.16
CA TYR A 161 5.98 1.69 -11.31
C TYR A 161 6.02 2.46 -10.00
N THR A 162 5.63 1.82 -8.89
CA THR A 162 5.72 2.41 -7.54
C THR A 162 7.14 2.86 -7.23
N PHE A 163 8.13 1.99 -7.46
CA PHE A 163 9.53 2.31 -7.21
C PHE A 163 9.99 3.56 -7.96
N ILE A 164 9.72 3.62 -9.28
CA ILE A 164 10.16 4.75 -10.11
C ILE A 164 9.43 6.04 -9.70
N VAL A 165 8.11 5.99 -9.52
CA VAL A 165 7.29 7.14 -9.09
C VAL A 165 7.79 7.70 -7.76
N PHE A 166 7.99 6.87 -6.75
CA PHE A 166 8.46 7.34 -5.44
C PHE A 166 9.88 7.89 -5.50
N SER A 167 10.76 7.26 -6.26
CA SER A 167 12.15 7.72 -6.41
C SER A 167 12.26 9.10 -7.07
N ILE A 168 11.34 9.44 -7.97
CA ILE A 168 11.34 10.72 -8.70
C ILE A 168 10.58 11.81 -7.91
N TYR A 169 9.37 11.50 -7.42
CA TYR A 169 8.47 12.52 -6.86
C TYR A 169 8.75 12.89 -5.41
N ILE A 170 9.38 12.00 -4.62
CA ILE A 170 9.86 12.34 -3.27
C ILE A 170 11.23 13.04 -3.41
N SER A 171 11.22 14.28 -3.85
CA SER A 171 12.44 15.00 -4.23
C SER A 171 13.05 15.88 -3.14
N SER A 172 12.30 16.21 -2.10
CA SER A 172 12.74 17.11 -1.02
C SER A 172 12.28 16.67 0.37
N PRO A 173 12.90 17.21 1.45
CA PRO A 173 12.48 16.95 2.83
C PRO A 173 11.02 17.31 3.12
N GLU A 174 10.53 18.41 2.52
CA GLU A 174 9.16 18.87 2.69
C GLU A 174 8.17 17.90 2.08
N ILE A 175 8.46 17.37 0.89
CA ILE A 175 7.62 16.39 0.19
C ILE A 175 7.62 15.07 0.98
N LEU A 176 8.78 14.60 1.43
CA LEU A 176 8.90 13.42 2.27
C LEU A 176 8.05 13.55 3.54
N MET A 177 8.16 14.67 4.24
CA MET A 177 7.40 14.89 5.46
C MET A 177 5.89 15.03 5.19
N LYS A 178 5.48 15.65 4.08
CA LYS A 178 4.08 15.70 3.65
C LYS A 178 3.55 14.29 3.35
N TYR A 179 4.33 13.45 2.65
CA TYR A 179 3.97 12.07 2.39
C TYR A 179 3.75 11.27 3.68
N ILE A 180 4.70 11.32 4.61
CA ILE A 180 4.59 10.61 5.90
C ILE A 180 3.36 11.10 6.69
N LYS A 181 3.08 12.40 6.70
CA LYS A 181 1.90 12.97 7.36
C LYS A 181 0.59 12.57 6.67
N LEU A 182 0.56 12.57 5.35
CA LEU A 182 -0.62 12.08 4.60
C LEU A 182 -0.88 10.60 4.91
N TRP A 183 0.16 9.76 4.88
CA TRP A 183 0.03 8.36 5.28
C TRP A 183 -0.49 8.21 6.72
N ALA A 184 0.00 9.02 7.66
CA ALA A 184 -0.52 9.04 9.03
C ALA A 184 -2.02 9.38 9.09
N ILE A 185 -2.45 10.41 8.35
CA ILE A 185 -3.86 10.85 8.30
C ILE A 185 -4.75 9.74 7.70
N LEU A 186 -4.32 9.11 6.62
CA LEU A 186 -5.06 8.00 5.99
C LEU A 186 -5.12 6.77 6.91
N SER A 187 -4.05 6.50 7.65
CA SER A 187 -4.05 5.43 8.66
C SER A 187 -4.99 5.74 9.84
N LEU A 188 -5.03 6.98 10.30
CA LEU A 188 -6.00 7.41 11.32
C LEU A 188 -7.44 7.35 10.79
N PHE A 189 -7.67 7.67 9.53
CA PHE A 189 -8.96 7.49 8.89
C PHE A 189 -9.38 6.01 8.89
N SER A 190 -8.46 5.10 8.59
CA SER A 190 -8.75 3.66 8.63
C SER A 190 -9.05 3.16 10.06
N VAL A 191 -8.42 3.74 11.09
CA VAL A 191 -8.75 3.47 12.49
C VAL A 191 -10.15 4.00 12.85
N PHE A 192 -10.47 5.22 12.41
CA PHE A 192 -11.82 5.77 12.58
C PHE A 192 -12.87 4.90 11.90
N TRP A 193 -12.60 4.42 10.67
CA TRP A 193 -13.53 3.58 9.93
C TRP A 193 -13.78 2.23 10.63
N VAL A 194 -12.74 1.60 11.19
CA VAL A 194 -12.91 0.37 11.97
C VAL A 194 -13.68 0.61 13.27
N TRP A 195 -13.45 1.75 13.92
CA TRP A 195 -14.24 2.16 15.07
C TRP A 195 -15.72 2.35 14.69
N LYS A 196 -15.99 2.98 13.54
CA LYS A 196 -17.34 3.12 12.97
C LYS A 196 -17.97 1.75 12.73
N GLN A 197 -17.24 0.81 12.12
CA GLN A 197 -17.75 -0.54 11.91
C GLN A 197 -18.11 -1.25 13.22
N GLN A 198 -17.34 -1.03 14.29
CA GLN A 198 -17.58 -1.65 15.60
C GLN A 198 -18.78 -1.06 16.36
N HIS A 199 -18.97 0.27 16.30
CA HIS A 199 -19.93 0.98 17.18
C HIS A 199 -21.17 1.48 16.44
N LEU A 200 -21.06 1.83 15.16
CA LEU A 200 -22.17 2.32 14.33
C LEU A 200 -22.66 1.26 13.33
N GLY A 201 -21.93 0.12 13.24
CA GLY A 201 -22.27 -0.97 12.33
C GLY A 201 -21.68 -0.82 10.92
N PHE A 202 -21.94 -1.80 10.09
CA PHE A 202 -21.54 -1.85 8.70
C PHE A 202 -22.45 -1.00 7.82
N THR A 203 -21.95 -0.50 6.71
CA THR A 203 -22.76 0.07 5.64
C THR A 203 -23.58 -1.01 4.93
N THR A 204 -24.52 -0.62 4.08
CA THR A 204 -25.28 -1.58 3.29
C THR A 204 -24.38 -2.44 2.41
N GLU A 205 -23.42 -1.82 1.71
CA GLU A 205 -22.50 -2.49 0.82
C GLU A 205 -21.52 -3.40 1.57
N GLU A 206 -21.01 -2.96 2.73
CA GLU A 206 -20.19 -3.78 3.62
C GLU A 206 -20.97 -5.01 4.11
N THR A 207 -22.24 -4.85 4.45
CA THR A 207 -23.11 -5.94 4.90
C THR A 207 -23.38 -6.95 3.79
N ILE A 208 -23.69 -6.48 2.57
CA ILE A 208 -23.86 -7.34 1.39
C ILE A 208 -22.58 -8.12 1.11
N TRP A 209 -21.44 -7.45 1.16
CA TRP A 209 -20.14 -8.12 0.92
C TRP A 209 -19.84 -9.17 1.99
N ILE A 210 -20.05 -8.90 3.27
CA ILE A 210 -19.86 -9.87 4.36
C ILE A 210 -20.76 -11.07 4.15
N GLN A 211 -22.03 -10.88 3.84
CA GLN A 211 -22.98 -11.99 3.68
C GLN A 211 -22.68 -12.86 2.44
N SER A 212 -22.27 -12.24 1.34
CA SER A 212 -22.05 -12.95 0.06
C SER A 212 -20.66 -13.59 -0.06
N ARG A 213 -19.62 -12.93 0.44
CA ARG A 213 -18.21 -13.35 0.23
C ARG A 213 -17.39 -13.46 1.50
N GLY A 214 -17.69 -12.68 2.51
CA GLY A 214 -16.88 -12.54 3.71
C GLY A 214 -17.30 -13.41 4.90
N ARG A 215 -18.44 -14.07 4.85
CA ARG A 215 -19.07 -14.70 6.01
C ARG A 215 -18.16 -15.71 6.71
N THR A 216 -17.53 -16.59 5.98
CA THR A 216 -16.69 -17.67 6.54
C THR A 216 -15.39 -17.17 7.17
N THR A 217 -14.88 -16.02 6.74
CA THR A 217 -13.60 -15.47 7.18
C THR A 217 -13.75 -14.31 8.17
N HIS A 218 -14.91 -13.64 8.21
CA HIS A 218 -15.14 -12.44 9.03
C HIS A 218 -16.14 -12.67 10.17
N ILE A 219 -17.06 -13.62 10.05
CA ILE A 219 -18.01 -13.97 11.11
C ILE A 219 -17.63 -15.36 11.64
N LEU A 220 -17.06 -15.37 12.83
CA LEU A 220 -16.51 -16.59 13.44
C LEU A 220 -17.28 -16.97 14.70
N ASN A 221 -17.06 -18.22 15.19
CA ASN A 221 -17.67 -18.72 16.41
C ASN A 221 -19.20 -18.53 16.44
N ALA A 222 -19.88 -19.00 15.41
CA ALA A 222 -21.34 -18.90 15.27
C ALA A 222 -21.88 -17.44 15.39
N GLY A 223 -21.10 -16.46 14.92
CA GLY A 223 -21.52 -15.05 14.91
C GLY A 223 -21.09 -14.21 16.13
N THR A 224 -20.44 -14.83 17.12
CA THR A 224 -20.02 -14.10 18.33
C THR A 224 -18.76 -13.27 18.12
N LEU A 225 -17.93 -13.59 17.14
CA LEU A 225 -16.69 -12.86 16.83
C LEU A 225 -16.72 -12.31 15.41
N ILE A 226 -16.72 -10.98 15.30
CA ILE A 226 -16.63 -10.26 14.04
C ILE A 226 -15.21 -9.74 13.86
N ARG A 227 -14.66 -9.95 12.65
CA ARG A 227 -13.38 -9.41 12.22
C ARG A 227 -13.62 -8.20 11.32
N TYR A 228 -13.16 -7.04 11.76
CA TYR A 228 -13.35 -5.78 11.06
C TYR A 228 -12.23 -5.53 10.06
N PHE A 229 -12.56 -4.98 8.90
CA PHE A 229 -11.65 -4.83 7.76
C PHE A 229 -11.38 -3.37 7.37
N SER A 230 -12.06 -2.41 8.03
CA SER A 230 -11.90 -0.98 7.75
C SER A 230 -12.14 -0.65 6.26
N THR A 231 -11.23 0.06 5.62
CA THR A 231 -11.26 0.44 4.20
C THR A 231 -10.53 -0.57 3.30
N PHE A 232 -10.15 -1.72 3.82
CA PHE A 232 -9.30 -2.72 3.15
C PHE A 232 -10.12 -3.84 2.49
N SER A 233 -9.45 -4.68 1.70
CA SER A 233 -10.06 -5.83 1.04
C SER A 233 -10.68 -6.82 2.04
N ASP A 234 -9.99 -7.05 3.15
CA ASP A 234 -10.36 -7.99 4.20
C ASP A 234 -9.65 -7.67 5.53
N ALA A 235 -10.06 -8.37 6.59
CA ALA A 235 -9.54 -8.14 7.94
C ALA A 235 -8.06 -8.52 8.10
N ALA A 236 -7.52 -9.47 7.33
CA ALA A 236 -6.11 -9.83 7.40
C ALA A 236 -5.25 -8.72 6.78
N ASN A 237 -5.67 -8.20 5.63
CA ASN A 237 -5.01 -7.09 4.97
C ASN A 237 -4.96 -5.85 5.89
N TYR A 238 -6.10 -5.47 6.49
CA TYR A 238 -6.14 -4.36 7.46
C TYR A 238 -5.23 -4.61 8.66
N GLY A 239 -5.33 -5.77 9.30
CA GLY A 239 -4.57 -6.06 10.53
C GLY A 239 -3.06 -6.08 10.32
N ILE A 240 -2.59 -6.64 9.20
CA ILE A 240 -1.16 -6.71 8.86
C ILE A 240 -0.63 -5.33 8.43
N ASN A 241 -1.42 -4.56 7.64
CA ASN A 241 -1.10 -3.17 7.34
C ASN A 241 -0.96 -2.34 8.63
N ALA A 242 -1.93 -2.45 9.52
CA ALA A 242 -1.92 -1.73 10.80
C ALA A 242 -0.69 -2.10 11.66
N ALA A 243 -0.28 -3.38 11.66
CA ALA A 243 0.92 -3.83 12.36
C ALA A 243 2.19 -3.16 11.79
N ALA A 244 2.38 -3.23 10.47
CA ALA A 244 3.53 -2.62 9.80
C ALA A 244 3.55 -1.10 9.96
N THR A 245 2.39 -0.46 9.83
CA THR A 245 2.20 0.97 10.02
C THR A 245 2.51 1.41 11.46
N THR A 246 2.09 0.62 12.46
CA THR A 246 2.43 0.85 13.88
C THR A 246 3.94 0.90 14.08
N VAL A 247 4.67 -0.08 13.55
CA VAL A 247 6.13 -0.13 13.65
C VAL A 247 6.75 1.13 13.02
N ALA A 248 6.34 1.51 11.82
CA ALA A 248 6.85 2.69 11.14
C ALA A 248 6.64 3.96 11.98
N PHE A 249 5.40 4.25 12.40
CA PHE A 249 5.09 5.50 13.09
C PHE A 249 5.68 5.59 14.49
N ILE A 250 5.75 4.49 15.23
CA ILE A 250 6.48 4.48 16.51
C ILE A 250 7.96 4.84 16.27
N LEU A 251 8.61 4.27 15.26
CA LEU A 251 10.02 4.57 14.95
C LEU A 251 10.21 6.01 14.45
N PHE A 252 9.33 6.52 13.58
CA PHE A 252 9.36 7.92 13.16
C PHE A 252 9.22 8.87 14.35
N GLY A 253 8.32 8.53 15.28
CA GLY A 253 8.08 9.34 16.47
C GLY A 253 9.26 9.36 17.43
N ILE A 254 9.81 8.22 17.84
CA ILE A 254 10.92 8.18 18.82
C ILE A 254 12.23 8.75 18.29
N THR A 255 12.42 8.75 16.97
CA THR A 255 13.63 9.31 16.34
C THR A 255 13.50 10.77 15.94
N SER A 256 12.28 11.32 15.89
CA SER A 256 12.04 12.72 15.56
C SER A 256 12.60 13.67 16.63
N LYS A 257 13.30 14.73 16.21
CA LYS A 257 13.76 15.80 17.08
C LYS A 257 12.68 16.87 17.32
N ILE A 258 11.73 17.02 16.40
CA ILE A 258 10.63 17.98 16.50
C ILE A 258 9.55 17.45 17.43
N LYS A 259 9.28 18.16 18.54
CA LYS A 259 8.35 17.70 19.59
C LYS A 259 6.94 17.38 19.06
N TRP A 260 6.39 18.23 18.21
CA TRP A 260 5.02 18.03 17.67
C TRP A 260 4.94 16.85 16.70
N ASP A 261 5.95 16.67 15.82
CA ASP A 261 6.01 15.51 14.93
C ASP A 261 6.19 14.21 15.75
N ARG A 262 7.00 14.25 16.81
CA ARG A 262 7.16 13.12 17.74
C ARG A 262 5.84 12.69 18.36
N ILE A 263 5.11 13.65 18.94
CA ILE A 263 3.82 13.36 19.59
C ILE A 263 2.81 12.84 18.56
N PHE A 264 2.73 13.48 17.39
CA PHE A 264 1.79 13.11 16.35
C PHE A 264 2.05 11.68 15.84
N PHE A 265 3.30 11.33 15.55
CA PHE A 265 3.63 10.00 15.03
C PHE A 265 3.47 8.91 16.10
N ILE A 266 3.89 9.16 17.35
CA ILE A 266 3.68 8.19 18.44
C ILE A 266 2.17 7.98 18.66
N ALA A 267 1.39 9.05 18.72
CA ALA A 267 -0.06 8.95 18.87
C ALA A 267 -0.71 8.17 17.72
N THR A 268 -0.29 8.45 16.48
CA THR A 268 -0.74 7.69 15.29
C THR A 268 -0.39 6.21 15.44
N GLY A 269 0.86 5.88 15.81
CA GLY A 269 1.29 4.49 16.01
C GLY A 269 0.47 3.77 17.07
N ILE A 270 0.17 4.42 18.21
CA ILE A 270 -0.63 3.85 19.28
C ILE A 270 -2.08 3.61 18.84
N LEU A 271 -2.69 4.58 18.15
CA LEU A 271 -4.07 4.46 17.66
C LEU A 271 -4.20 3.37 16.59
N VAL A 272 -3.23 3.27 15.67
CA VAL A 272 -3.20 2.22 14.65
C VAL A 272 -2.97 0.85 15.29
N PHE A 273 -2.11 0.76 16.30
CA PHE A 273 -1.92 -0.46 17.10
C PHE A 273 -3.24 -0.91 17.77
N TRP A 274 -3.97 0.03 18.36
CA TRP A 274 -5.29 -0.28 18.92
C TRP A 274 -6.26 -0.79 17.84
N GLY A 275 -6.34 -0.13 16.68
CA GLY A 275 -7.19 -0.55 15.56
C GLY A 275 -6.85 -1.94 15.01
N MET A 276 -5.58 -2.34 15.07
CA MET A 276 -5.12 -3.66 14.63
C MET A 276 -5.87 -4.81 15.33
N PHE A 277 -6.16 -4.67 16.63
CA PHE A 277 -6.85 -5.71 17.39
C PHE A 277 -8.26 -5.97 16.85
N ALA A 278 -8.94 -4.95 16.34
CA ALA A 278 -10.28 -5.07 15.75
C ALA A 278 -10.33 -6.03 14.55
N SER A 279 -9.21 -6.19 13.84
CA SER A 279 -9.11 -7.13 12.72
C SER A 279 -9.16 -8.61 13.17
N GLY A 280 -8.83 -8.90 14.42
CA GLY A 280 -8.67 -10.26 14.92
C GLY A 280 -7.62 -11.08 14.15
N THR A 281 -6.66 -10.43 13.49
CA THR A 281 -5.62 -11.09 12.68
C THR A 281 -4.41 -11.43 13.55
N ARG A 282 -4.25 -12.70 13.86
CA ARG A 282 -3.21 -13.21 14.79
C ARG A 282 -1.79 -12.94 14.31
N THR A 283 -1.54 -13.06 13.02
CA THR A 283 -0.22 -12.83 12.41
C THR A 283 0.29 -11.41 12.63
N SER A 284 -0.59 -10.42 12.84
CA SER A 284 -0.21 -9.02 13.05
C SER A 284 0.73 -8.82 14.23
N ILE A 285 0.63 -9.62 15.30
CA ILE A 285 1.53 -9.55 16.46
C ILE A 285 2.95 -9.95 16.07
N PHE A 286 3.06 -11.04 15.30
CA PHE A 286 4.38 -11.50 14.82
C PHE A 286 5.00 -10.50 13.84
N CYS A 287 4.16 -9.80 13.03
CA CYS A 287 4.62 -8.73 12.15
C CYS A 287 5.24 -7.56 12.93
N ILE A 288 4.60 -7.12 14.01
CA ILE A 288 5.16 -6.09 14.92
C ILE A 288 6.48 -6.57 15.51
N ALA A 289 6.50 -7.81 16.02
CA ALA A 289 7.69 -8.41 16.60
C ALA A 289 8.86 -8.40 15.62
N ALA A 290 8.65 -8.90 14.41
CA ALA A 290 9.68 -8.96 13.37
C ALA A 290 10.21 -7.56 13.01
N GLY A 291 9.33 -6.58 12.84
CA GLY A 291 9.73 -5.20 12.56
C GLY A 291 10.62 -4.63 13.66
N PHE A 292 10.26 -4.82 14.91
CA PHE A 292 11.04 -4.31 16.03
C PHE A 292 12.35 -5.07 16.25
N ILE A 293 12.41 -6.36 15.98
CA ILE A 293 13.68 -7.12 16.01
C ILE A 293 14.66 -6.53 14.99
N VAL A 294 14.23 -6.23 13.78
CA VAL A 294 15.08 -5.59 12.77
C VAL A 294 15.56 -4.20 13.23
N TYR A 295 14.70 -3.43 13.91
CA TYR A 295 15.10 -2.14 14.45
C TYR A 295 16.21 -2.23 15.49
N ILE A 296 16.23 -3.27 16.32
CA ILE A 296 17.31 -3.49 17.30
C ILE A 296 18.67 -3.50 16.59
N PHE A 297 18.76 -4.18 15.44
CA PHE A 297 20.01 -4.21 14.64
C PHE A 297 20.28 -2.86 13.96
N LEU A 298 19.26 -2.20 13.39
CA LEU A 298 19.41 -0.94 12.66
C LEU A 298 19.69 0.27 13.57
N SER A 299 19.33 0.21 14.85
CA SER A 299 19.47 1.34 15.79
C SER A 299 20.92 1.72 16.10
N LYS A 300 21.89 0.83 15.87
CA LYS A 300 23.32 0.98 16.18
C LYS A 300 23.62 1.40 17.63
N SER A 301 22.65 1.31 18.52
CA SER A 301 22.77 1.83 19.88
C SER A 301 22.27 0.84 20.91
N ILE A 302 23.18 0.27 21.67
CA ILE A 302 22.84 -0.61 22.80
C ILE A 302 21.91 0.11 23.80
N LYS A 303 22.09 1.43 23.98
CA LYS A 303 21.24 2.26 24.87
C LYS A 303 19.77 2.33 24.41
N ILE A 304 19.50 2.08 23.13
CA ILE A 304 18.14 2.02 22.57
C ILE A 304 17.71 0.56 22.47
N ALA A 305 18.58 -0.31 21.99
CA ALA A 305 18.28 -1.72 21.76
C ALA A 305 17.84 -2.43 23.05
N VAL A 306 18.58 -2.24 24.15
CA VAL A 306 18.31 -2.94 25.43
C VAL A 306 16.97 -2.55 26.04
N PRO A 307 16.64 -1.27 26.31
CA PRO A 307 15.34 -0.91 26.85
C PRO A 307 14.18 -1.35 25.94
N PHE A 308 14.37 -1.25 24.63
CA PHE A 308 13.37 -1.64 23.66
C PHE A 308 13.12 -3.16 23.68
N SER A 309 14.19 -3.97 23.75
CA SER A 309 14.09 -5.43 23.90
C SER A 309 13.41 -5.83 25.20
N ILE A 310 13.71 -5.13 26.31
CA ILE A 310 13.08 -5.37 27.61
C ILE A 310 11.57 -5.08 27.54
N VAL A 311 11.17 -3.92 27.02
CA VAL A 311 9.74 -3.56 26.86
C VAL A 311 9.04 -4.57 25.96
N PHE A 312 9.65 -4.94 24.85
CA PHE A 312 9.11 -5.96 23.95
C PHE A 312 8.94 -7.32 24.64
N ALA A 313 9.96 -7.77 25.40
CA ALA A 313 9.89 -9.03 26.15
C ALA A 313 8.80 -9.00 27.22
N ILE A 314 8.62 -7.89 27.92
CA ILE A 314 7.53 -7.70 28.90
C ILE A 314 6.17 -7.78 28.21
N CYS A 315 5.97 -7.06 27.09
CA CYS A 315 4.71 -7.11 26.34
C CYS A 315 4.40 -8.52 25.82
N ALA A 316 5.41 -9.21 25.29
CA ALA A 316 5.29 -10.61 24.86
C ALA A 316 4.96 -11.54 26.04
N PHE A 317 5.62 -11.38 27.18
CA PHE A 317 5.35 -12.15 28.39
C PHE A 317 3.89 -11.95 28.86
N ILE A 318 3.44 -10.69 28.94
CA ILE A 318 2.04 -10.37 29.33
C ILE A 318 1.07 -11.03 28.36
N LEU A 319 1.34 -10.96 27.06
CA LEU A 319 0.44 -11.51 26.05
C LEU A 319 0.40 -13.05 26.07
N ILE A 320 1.54 -13.72 26.34
CA ILE A 320 1.65 -15.19 26.23
C ILE A 320 1.31 -15.87 27.57
N PHE A 321 1.81 -15.32 28.69
CA PHE A 321 1.82 -16.02 29.97
C PHE A 321 0.86 -15.45 31.04
N THR A 322 0.12 -14.37 30.72
CA THR A 322 -0.84 -13.81 31.68
C THR A 322 -2.26 -13.79 31.11
N ASP A 323 -3.26 -13.72 32.00
CA ASP A 323 -4.68 -13.61 31.61
C ASP A 323 -5.19 -12.17 31.48
N ILE A 324 -4.28 -11.19 31.51
CA ILE A 324 -4.64 -9.77 31.41
C ILE A 324 -5.30 -9.50 30.04
N GLY A 325 -6.52 -8.98 30.05
CA GLY A 325 -7.29 -8.68 28.84
C GLY A 325 -8.11 -9.87 28.29
N ASN A 326 -8.18 -11.01 28.96
CA ASN A 326 -8.98 -12.18 28.55
C ASN A 326 -10.49 -11.90 28.51
N SER A 327 -10.97 -10.84 29.15
CA SER A 327 -12.34 -10.36 29.00
C SER A 327 -12.66 -9.91 27.56
N ASN A 328 -11.65 -9.43 26.84
CA ASN A 328 -11.78 -9.02 25.45
C ASN A 328 -11.58 -10.24 24.50
N GLN A 329 -12.61 -10.54 23.72
CA GLN A 329 -12.60 -11.67 22.78
C GLN A 329 -11.52 -11.56 21.70
N GLN A 330 -11.18 -10.35 21.28
CA GLN A 330 -10.13 -10.11 20.28
C GLN A 330 -8.74 -10.39 20.86
N VAL A 331 -8.49 -10.01 22.12
CA VAL A 331 -7.24 -10.34 22.83
C VAL A 331 -7.10 -11.85 23.01
N ARG A 332 -8.18 -12.56 23.41
CA ARG A 332 -8.16 -14.03 23.48
C ARG A 332 -7.81 -14.68 22.12
N ARG A 333 -8.37 -14.13 21.02
CA ARG A 333 -8.05 -14.60 19.68
C ARG A 333 -6.58 -14.38 19.32
N MET A 334 -5.99 -13.23 19.70
CA MET A 334 -4.57 -12.99 19.45
C MET A 334 -3.69 -14.00 20.21
N ARG A 335 -4.06 -14.35 21.44
CA ARG A 335 -3.36 -15.36 22.25
C ARG A 335 -3.44 -16.77 21.65
N SER A 336 -4.55 -17.11 21.00
CA SER A 336 -4.69 -18.42 20.37
C SER A 336 -3.67 -18.66 19.25
N ALA A 337 -2.97 -17.63 18.78
CA ALA A 337 -1.85 -17.75 17.85
C ALA A 337 -0.67 -18.58 18.40
N PHE A 338 -0.56 -18.67 19.73
CA PHE A 338 0.51 -19.43 20.41
C PHE A 338 0.06 -20.86 20.78
N ASN A 339 -1.17 -21.24 20.43
CA ASN A 339 -1.67 -22.60 20.68
C ASN A 339 -1.26 -23.53 19.54
N LYS A 340 -0.69 -24.70 19.90
CA LYS A 340 -0.19 -25.69 18.93
C LYS A 340 -1.33 -26.37 18.13
N ASP A 341 -2.54 -26.43 18.70
CA ASP A 341 -3.69 -27.10 18.09
C ASP A 341 -4.56 -26.17 17.23
N ASP A 342 -3.93 -25.18 16.58
CA ASP A 342 -4.64 -24.21 15.77
C ASP A 342 -5.17 -24.80 14.47
N ALA A 343 -6.49 -24.90 14.35
CA ALA A 343 -7.17 -25.44 13.17
C ALA A 343 -6.78 -24.70 11.85
N SER A 344 -6.49 -23.38 11.91
CA SER A 344 -6.10 -22.63 10.71
C SER A 344 -4.66 -22.92 10.27
N ALA A 345 -3.75 -23.25 11.20
CA ALA A 345 -2.41 -23.69 10.86
C ALA A 345 -2.44 -25.06 10.18
N ASN A 346 -3.20 -25.98 10.74
CA ASN A 346 -3.37 -27.34 10.19
C ASN A 346 -3.94 -27.32 8.76
N VAL A 347 -4.96 -26.49 8.48
CA VAL A 347 -5.53 -26.35 7.12
C VAL A 347 -4.47 -25.84 6.13
N ARG A 348 -3.63 -24.90 6.52
CA ARG A 348 -2.56 -24.39 5.66
C ARG A 348 -1.52 -25.47 5.34
N ASP A 349 -1.17 -26.30 6.30
CA ASP A 349 -0.22 -27.38 6.07
C ASP A 349 -0.81 -28.46 5.15
N ILE A 350 -2.09 -28.81 5.33
CA ILE A 350 -2.82 -29.70 4.42
C ILE A 350 -2.83 -29.13 2.99
N ASN A 351 -3.13 -27.84 2.83
CA ASN A 351 -3.13 -27.17 1.54
C ASN A 351 -1.74 -27.18 0.89
N LYS A 352 -0.67 -26.87 1.66
CA LYS A 352 0.72 -26.93 1.15
C LYS A 352 1.11 -28.33 0.69
N ASP A 353 0.76 -29.36 1.45
CA ASP A 353 1.07 -30.75 1.09
C ASP A 353 0.27 -31.22 -0.14
N ALA A 354 -0.97 -30.76 -0.27
CA ALA A 354 -1.76 -30.99 -1.47
C ALA A 354 -1.13 -30.30 -2.70
N ILE A 355 -0.65 -29.06 -2.55
CA ILE A 355 0.02 -28.31 -3.62
C ILE A 355 1.33 -29.00 -4.05
N ARG A 356 2.15 -29.45 -3.09
CA ARG A 356 3.42 -30.13 -3.37
C ARG A 356 3.29 -31.32 -4.31
N LYS A 357 2.19 -32.06 -4.23
CA LYS A 357 1.95 -33.24 -5.07
C LYS A 357 1.87 -32.92 -6.56
N TYR A 358 1.48 -31.71 -6.91
CA TYR A 358 1.30 -31.29 -8.31
C TYR A 358 2.40 -30.35 -8.80
N ILE A 359 2.96 -29.51 -7.93
CA ILE A 359 3.92 -28.46 -8.32
C ILE A 359 5.30 -29.01 -8.68
N ASN A 360 5.66 -30.21 -8.20
CA ASN A 360 6.94 -30.81 -8.51
C ASN A 360 7.13 -31.09 -10.01
N ASP A 361 6.04 -31.31 -10.74
CA ASP A 361 6.03 -31.52 -12.17
C ASP A 361 5.93 -30.21 -12.98
N ALA A 362 5.85 -29.06 -12.29
CA ALA A 362 5.68 -27.73 -12.87
C ALA A 362 6.77 -26.78 -12.36
N PRO A 363 8.02 -26.88 -12.81
CA PRO A 363 9.13 -26.06 -12.31
C PRO A 363 8.92 -24.55 -12.55
N TRP A 364 8.14 -24.17 -13.57
CA TRP A 364 7.73 -22.80 -13.90
C TRP A 364 6.34 -22.45 -13.32
N GLY A 365 5.69 -23.32 -12.56
CA GLY A 365 4.34 -23.13 -12.10
C GLY A 365 3.29 -23.31 -13.19
N ILE A 366 2.05 -22.90 -12.88
CA ILE A 366 0.91 -23.02 -13.82
C ILE A 366 0.72 -21.77 -14.70
N GLY A 367 1.58 -20.77 -14.57
CA GLY A 367 1.53 -19.51 -15.30
C GLY A 367 0.79 -18.37 -14.56
N LEU A 368 1.20 -17.14 -14.78
CA LEU A 368 0.69 -15.95 -14.09
C LEU A 368 -0.78 -15.66 -14.36
N GLY A 369 -1.25 -15.99 -15.56
CA GLY A 369 -2.64 -15.77 -15.97
C GLY A 369 -3.59 -16.91 -15.62
N MET A 370 -3.06 -18.09 -15.29
CA MET A 370 -3.86 -19.28 -15.04
C MET A 370 -4.46 -19.25 -13.63
N GLY A 371 -5.66 -18.70 -13.52
CA GLY A 371 -6.43 -18.69 -12.29
C GLY A 371 -7.42 -19.86 -12.23
N TYR A 372 -8.65 -19.50 -11.91
CA TYR A 372 -9.79 -20.43 -11.89
C TYR A 372 -10.21 -20.91 -13.29
N ASN A 373 -9.53 -20.46 -14.34
CA ASN A 373 -9.85 -20.78 -15.74
C ASN A 373 -9.21 -22.08 -16.24
N VAL A 374 -8.48 -22.81 -15.40
CA VAL A 374 -7.94 -24.11 -15.77
C VAL A 374 -9.07 -25.13 -15.88
N PRO A 375 -9.30 -25.75 -17.05
CA PRO A 375 -10.37 -26.73 -17.23
C PRO A 375 -10.28 -27.90 -16.26
N ALA A 376 -11.42 -28.41 -15.80
CA ALA A 376 -11.49 -29.46 -14.78
C ALA A 376 -10.79 -30.78 -15.16
N ASN A 377 -10.64 -31.07 -16.45
CA ASN A 377 -9.93 -32.22 -17.00
C ASN A 377 -8.40 -32.04 -17.09
N ASN A 378 -7.90 -30.83 -16.81
CA ASN A 378 -6.48 -30.55 -16.84
C ASN A 378 -5.77 -31.15 -15.63
N LYS A 379 -4.54 -31.64 -15.79
CA LYS A 379 -3.69 -32.20 -14.73
C LYS A 379 -3.55 -31.24 -13.54
N TYR A 380 -3.47 -29.94 -13.81
CA TYR A 380 -3.24 -28.89 -12.83
C TYR A 380 -4.52 -28.19 -12.32
N ALA A 381 -5.70 -28.64 -12.73
CA ALA A 381 -6.98 -28.05 -12.30
C ALA A 381 -7.10 -27.97 -10.78
N LYS A 382 -6.61 -29.00 -10.07
CA LYS A 382 -6.62 -29.02 -8.61
C LYS A 382 -5.76 -27.91 -7.97
N LEU A 383 -4.62 -27.57 -8.56
CA LEU A 383 -3.77 -26.46 -8.08
C LEU A 383 -4.51 -25.11 -8.15
N ALA A 384 -5.30 -24.90 -9.19
CA ALA A 384 -6.10 -23.68 -9.35
C ALA A 384 -7.24 -23.57 -8.32
N THR A 385 -7.69 -24.68 -7.74
CA THR A 385 -8.80 -24.73 -6.78
C THR A 385 -8.38 -24.74 -5.31
N ILE A 386 -7.11 -25.10 -5.00
CA ILE A 386 -6.59 -25.07 -3.63
C ILE A 386 -6.35 -23.60 -3.23
N PRO A 387 -7.01 -23.09 -2.15
CA PRO A 387 -6.78 -21.73 -1.71
C PRO A 387 -5.30 -21.49 -1.33
N PRO A 388 -4.60 -20.55 -1.94
CA PRO A 388 -3.27 -20.16 -1.51
C PRO A 388 -3.39 -19.22 -0.30
N ASP A 389 -3.34 -19.77 0.91
CA ASP A 389 -3.50 -19.01 2.16
C ASP A 389 -2.35 -18.01 2.42
N SER A 390 -1.33 -17.99 1.57
CA SER A 390 -0.11 -17.19 1.68
C SER A 390 0.22 -16.57 0.33
N GLU A 391 0.76 -15.36 0.33
CA GLU A 391 1.29 -14.73 -0.90
C GLU A 391 2.43 -15.55 -1.51
N TYR A 392 3.32 -16.08 -0.67
CA TYR A 392 4.43 -16.92 -1.14
C TYR A 392 3.95 -18.22 -1.79
N VAL A 393 2.89 -18.82 -1.23
CA VAL A 393 2.26 -20.01 -1.82
C VAL A 393 1.56 -19.66 -3.13
N TYR A 394 0.92 -18.49 -3.21
CA TYR A 394 0.32 -17.97 -4.44
C TYR A 394 1.35 -17.80 -5.55
N ILE A 395 2.47 -17.14 -5.23
CA ILE A 395 3.60 -16.96 -6.17
C ILE A 395 4.16 -18.34 -6.58
N TRP A 396 4.35 -19.23 -5.61
CA TRP A 396 4.86 -20.58 -5.87
C TRP A 396 3.99 -21.37 -6.85
N ILE A 397 2.67 -21.35 -6.67
CA ILE A 397 1.74 -22.03 -7.61
C ILE A 397 1.87 -21.45 -9.02
N ARG A 398 1.95 -20.12 -9.13
CA ARG A 398 1.95 -19.40 -10.40
C ARG A 398 3.28 -19.50 -11.17
N THR A 399 4.38 -19.45 -10.47
CA THR A 399 5.73 -19.29 -11.03
C THR A 399 6.66 -20.47 -10.70
N GLY A 400 6.14 -21.50 -10.03
CA GLY A 400 6.89 -22.67 -9.63
C GLY A 400 8.02 -22.40 -8.62
N PRO A 401 8.81 -23.44 -8.30
CA PRO A 401 9.97 -23.29 -7.41
C PRO A 401 11.04 -22.31 -7.96
N ILE A 402 11.17 -22.14 -9.27
CA ILE A 402 12.10 -21.19 -9.86
C ILE A 402 11.66 -19.76 -9.54
N GLY A 403 10.40 -19.43 -9.83
CA GLY A 403 9.91 -18.07 -9.64
C GLY A 403 9.85 -17.65 -8.18
N ILE A 404 9.38 -18.51 -7.28
CA ILE A 404 9.38 -18.19 -5.84
C ILE A 404 10.81 -17.97 -5.31
N THR A 405 11.79 -18.72 -5.79
CA THR A 405 13.19 -18.53 -5.41
C THR A 405 13.71 -17.16 -5.87
N ILE A 406 13.45 -16.78 -7.13
CA ILE A 406 13.81 -15.47 -7.68
C ILE A 406 13.11 -14.37 -6.88
N PHE A 407 11.82 -14.50 -6.57
CA PHE A 407 11.06 -13.52 -5.79
C PHE A 407 11.68 -13.31 -4.40
N VAL A 408 12.00 -14.39 -3.68
CA VAL A 408 12.61 -14.30 -2.35
C VAL A 408 14.01 -13.67 -2.43
N ILE A 409 14.83 -14.08 -3.37
CA ILE A 409 16.19 -13.52 -3.55
C ILE A 409 16.11 -12.01 -3.87
N THR A 410 15.27 -11.60 -4.82
CA THR A 410 15.12 -10.19 -5.20
C THR A 410 14.56 -9.36 -4.05
N THR A 411 13.60 -9.90 -3.28
CA THR A 411 13.08 -9.25 -2.06
C THR A 411 14.15 -9.07 -0.99
N LEU A 412 14.99 -10.08 -0.76
CA LEU A 412 16.12 -9.99 0.16
C LEU A 412 17.18 -8.99 -0.31
N ILE A 413 17.49 -8.93 -1.60
CA ILE A 413 18.42 -7.95 -2.17
C ILE A 413 17.88 -6.53 -1.95
N MET A 414 16.60 -6.29 -2.22
CA MET A 414 15.98 -4.98 -1.99
C MET A 414 16.03 -4.57 -0.50
N LEU A 415 15.68 -5.47 0.40
CA LEU A 415 15.67 -5.20 1.83
C LEU A 415 17.08 -4.99 2.40
N THR A 416 18.03 -5.88 2.08
CA THR A 416 19.39 -5.78 2.58
C THR A 416 20.12 -4.55 2.06
N GLY A 417 19.87 -4.17 0.79
CA GLY A 417 20.38 -2.91 0.23
C GLY A 417 19.83 -1.69 0.97
N ALA A 418 18.52 -1.64 1.26
CA ALA A 418 17.89 -0.58 2.04
C ALA A 418 18.45 -0.53 3.48
N CYS A 419 18.53 -1.66 4.17
CA CYS A 419 19.13 -1.75 5.50
C CYS A 419 20.60 -1.29 5.50
N GLY A 420 21.36 -1.64 4.46
CA GLY A 420 22.75 -1.19 4.26
C GLY A 420 22.83 0.34 4.14
N ILE A 421 21.92 0.99 3.45
CA ILE A 421 21.87 2.45 3.36
C ILE A 421 21.62 3.06 4.74
N VAL A 422 20.60 2.60 5.46
CA VAL A 422 20.28 3.09 6.80
C VAL A 422 21.48 2.87 7.74
N PHE A 423 22.12 1.72 7.64
CA PHE A 423 23.21 1.36 8.56
C PHE A 423 24.53 2.05 8.23
N PHE A 424 24.93 2.17 6.97
CA PHE A 424 26.28 2.62 6.61
C PHE A 424 26.33 4.04 6.03
N ARG A 425 25.25 4.51 5.35
CA ARG A 425 25.29 5.76 4.59
C ARG A 425 24.69 6.96 5.33
N LEU A 426 23.58 6.78 6.05
CA LEU A 426 22.90 7.89 6.72
C LEU A 426 23.63 8.33 7.99
N LYS A 427 23.70 9.65 8.20
CA LYS A 427 24.33 10.31 9.37
C LYS A 427 23.30 10.98 10.29
N SER A 428 22.23 11.57 9.72
CA SER A 428 21.16 12.22 10.48
C SER A 428 20.34 11.17 11.24
N ARG A 429 20.27 11.27 12.57
CA ARG A 429 19.54 10.33 13.43
C ARG A 429 18.06 10.26 13.11
N SER A 430 17.43 11.39 12.82
CA SER A 430 16.01 11.45 12.48
C SER A 430 15.73 10.79 11.12
N LEU A 431 16.59 11.05 10.12
CA LEU A 431 16.48 10.44 8.81
C LEU A 431 16.79 8.93 8.84
N MET A 432 17.79 8.49 9.64
CA MET A 432 18.02 7.08 9.93
C MET A 432 16.78 6.41 10.53
N GLY A 433 16.07 7.11 11.43
CA GLY A 433 14.83 6.61 12.02
C GLY A 433 13.71 6.45 11.00
N ILE A 434 13.57 7.38 10.06
CA ILE A 434 12.62 7.27 8.95
C ILE A 434 12.98 6.06 8.06
N GLY A 435 14.24 5.94 7.65
CA GLY A 435 14.71 4.81 6.86
C GLY A 435 14.52 3.46 7.57
N ALA A 436 14.89 3.39 8.85
CA ALA A 436 14.68 2.20 9.68
C ALA A 436 13.19 1.85 9.81
N GLY A 437 12.31 2.85 9.99
CA GLY A 437 10.87 2.64 10.06
C GLY A 437 10.31 2.02 8.78
N PHE A 438 10.73 2.47 7.61
CA PHE A 438 10.32 1.86 6.34
C PHE A 438 10.88 0.43 6.16
N CYS A 439 12.15 0.19 6.49
CA CYS A 439 12.73 -1.16 6.45
C CYS A 439 11.99 -2.13 7.38
N CYS A 440 11.74 -1.71 8.63
CA CYS A 440 11.04 -2.52 9.62
C CYS A 440 9.59 -2.80 9.22
N ALA A 441 8.87 -1.80 8.70
CA ALA A 441 7.53 -1.98 8.18
C ALA A 441 7.49 -2.93 6.98
N PHE A 442 8.50 -2.85 6.10
CA PHE A 442 8.62 -3.78 4.97
C PHE A 442 8.85 -5.23 5.44
N VAL A 443 9.68 -5.45 6.47
CA VAL A 443 9.83 -6.79 7.07
C VAL A 443 8.51 -7.27 7.68
N SER A 444 7.81 -6.38 8.39
CA SER A 444 6.50 -6.70 8.98
C SER A 444 5.50 -7.18 7.93
N ILE A 445 5.38 -6.47 6.79
CA ILE A 445 4.44 -6.84 5.74
C ILE A 445 4.88 -8.13 5.01
N GLN A 446 6.19 -8.36 4.82
CA GLN A 446 6.72 -9.58 4.22
C GLN A 446 6.39 -10.79 5.09
N LEU A 447 6.56 -10.69 6.41
CA LEU A 447 6.15 -11.77 7.32
C LEU A 447 4.63 -11.98 7.27
N GLY A 448 3.85 -10.91 7.16
CA GLY A 448 2.41 -10.98 6.96
C GLY A 448 2.02 -11.75 5.70
N GLY A 449 2.76 -11.56 4.62
CA GLY A 449 2.62 -12.26 3.35
C GLY A 449 2.83 -13.77 3.44
N TYR A 450 3.62 -14.24 4.41
CA TYR A 450 3.77 -15.67 4.66
C TYR A 450 2.48 -16.34 5.14
N ALA A 451 1.65 -15.63 5.88
CA ALA A 451 0.42 -16.17 6.46
C ALA A 451 -0.86 -15.74 5.74
N ASN A 452 -0.81 -14.70 4.89
CA ASN A 452 -1.98 -14.18 4.18
C ASN A 452 -1.54 -13.53 2.86
N GLN A 453 -2.46 -13.41 1.91
CA GLN A 453 -2.23 -12.67 0.66
C GLN A 453 -2.40 -11.17 0.91
N VAL A 454 -1.31 -10.46 1.18
CA VAL A 454 -1.34 -9.04 1.55
C VAL A 454 -0.31 -8.17 0.82
N LEU A 455 0.71 -8.78 0.21
CA LEU A 455 1.83 -8.02 -0.39
C LEU A 455 1.40 -7.24 -1.62
N MET A 456 0.58 -7.87 -2.48
CA MET A 456 0.10 -7.29 -3.74
C MET A 456 -1.26 -6.57 -3.57
N GLN A 457 -1.80 -6.55 -2.37
CA GLN A 457 -3.06 -5.89 -2.04
C GLN A 457 -2.87 -4.38 -1.84
N PHE A 458 -3.89 -3.59 -2.19
CA PHE A 458 -3.92 -2.18 -1.83
C PHE A 458 -4.32 -2.01 -0.34
N PRO A 459 -3.75 -1.03 0.36
CA PRO A 459 -2.72 -0.08 -0.08
C PRO A 459 -1.27 -0.60 0.05
N ASN A 460 -1.05 -1.83 0.47
CA ASN A 460 0.24 -2.37 0.90
C ASN A 460 1.31 -2.31 -0.20
N CYS A 461 0.97 -2.74 -1.42
CA CYS A 461 1.93 -2.78 -2.54
C CYS A 461 2.50 -1.39 -2.85
N VAL A 462 1.72 -0.33 -2.76
CA VAL A 462 2.20 1.04 -3.03
C VAL A 462 2.92 1.64 -1.81
N ILE A 463 2.34 1.49 -0.61
CA ILE A 463 2.89 2.14 0.60
C ILE A 463 4.22 1.52 1.03
N PHE A 464 4.32 0.19 1.10
CA PHE A 464 5.52 -0.45 1.67
C PHE A 464 6.65 -0.59 0.65
N TYR A 465 6.35 -0.90 -0.62
CA TYR A 465 7.38 -0.85 -1.67
C TYR A 465 7.80 0.59 -1.98
N GLY A 466 6.86 1.55 -1.98
CA GLY A 466 7.18 2.97 -2.08
C GLY A 466 8.02 3.46 -0.89
N GLY A 467 7.69 3.03 0.32
CA GLY A 467 8.48 3.30 1.53
C GLY A 467 9.92 2.76 1.43
N LEU A 468 10.06 1.52 0.93
CA LEU A 468 11.39 0.94 0.69
C LEU A 468 12.15 1.73 -0.38
N SER A 469 11.47 2.16 -1.45
CA SER A 469 12.05 3.02 -2.50
C SER A 469 12.56 4.34 -1.92
N ILE A 470 11.83 4.93 -0.99
CA ILE A 470 12.25 6.16 -0.28
C ILE A 470 13.58 5.93 0.42
N VAL A 471 13.82 4.78 1.05
CA VAL A 471 15.10 4.52 1.74
C VAL A 471 16.29 4.67 0.80
N TYR A 472 16.15 4.23 -0.46
CA TYR A 472 17.21 4.34 -1.45
C TYR A 472 17.54 5.78 -1.87
N ILE A 473 16.59 6.69 -1.74
CA ILE A 473 16.80 8.12 -2.07
C ILE A 473 17.17 8.99 -0.87
N LEU A 474 17.04 8.48 0.36
CA LEU A 474 17.38 9.27 1.57
C LEU A 474 18.80 9.87 1.55
N PRO A 475 19.85 9.20 1.06
CA PRO A 475 21.19 9.81 0.99
C PRO A 475 21.26 11.06 0.12
N PHE A 476 20.42 11.17 -0.92
CA PHE A 476 20.35 12.34 -1.78
C PHE A 476 19.60 13.52 -1.13
N ILE A 477 18.68 13.21 -0.22
CA ILE A 477 17.86 14.20 0.50
C ILE A 477 18.57 14.66 1.79
N GLU A 478 19.50 13.88 2.35
CA GLU A 478 20.08 14.11 3.67
C GLU A 478 20.70 15.51 3.86
N PRO A 479 21.46 16.09 2.89
CA PRO A 479 22.03 17.42 3.07
C PRO A 479 20.97 18.53 3.24
N GLU A 480 19.86 18.42 2.51
CA GLU A 480 18.73 19.33 2.63
C GLU A 480 17.91 19.05 3.89
N TRP A 481 17.80 17.78 4.28
CA TRP A 481 17.10 17.35 5.49
C TRP A 481 17.71 17.97 6.75
N ILE A 482 19.02 18.01 6.86
CA ILE A 482 19.72 18.62 8.01
C ILE A 482 19.33 20.10 8.13
N LYS A 483 19.40 20.85 7.03
CA LYS A 483 19.00 22.28 6.99
C LYS A 483 17.53 22.49 7.33
N TYR A 484 16.67 21.64 6.78
CA TYR A 484 15.23 21.66 7.04
C TYR A 484 14.90 21.40 8.52
N GLU A 485 15.58 20.44 9.13
CA GLU A 485 15.41 20.10 10.55
C GLU A 485 15.90 21.22 11.46
N GLU A 486 17.07 21.81 11.19
CA GLU A 486 17.63 22.94 11.93
C GLU A 486 16.68 24.15 11.88
N LYS A 487 16.18 24.51 10.70
CA LYS A 487 15.20 25.58 10.54
C LYS A 487 13.96 25.35 11.40
N ARG A 488 13.40 24.16 11.36
CA ARG A 488 12.19 23.83 12.14
C ARG A 488 12.44 23.81 13.65
N LEU A 489 13.63 23.44 14.10
CA LEU A 489 14.04 23.52 15.50
C LEU A 489 14.14 24.98 15.96
N ALA A 490 14.78 25.84 15.16
CA ALA A 490 14.88 27.29 15.45
C ALA A 490 13.50 27.93 15.56
N GLU A 491 12.58 27.66 14.62
CA GLU A 491 11.20 28.14 14.68
C GLU A 491 10.45 27.64 15.94
N GLN A 492 10.75 26.44 16.39
CA GLN A 492 10.13 25.87 17.61
C GLN A 492 10.66 26.55 18.88
N GLU A 493 11.94 26.88 18.92
CA GLU A 493 12.55 27.61 20.04
C GLU A 493 12.06 29.05 20.11
N GLU A 494 11.98 29.75 18.99
CA GLU A 494 11.43 31.09 18.90
C GLU A 494 9.97 31.14 19.39
N LYS A 495 9.13 30.21 18.94
CA LYS A 495 7.74 30.12 19.44
C LYS A 495 7.66 29.86 20.95
N LYS A 496 8.60 29.11 21.52
CA LYS A 496 8.66 28.90 22.98
C LYS A 496 9.04 30.19 23.70
N ARG A 497 10.05 30.92 23.16
CA ARG A 497 10.51 32.18 23.70
C ARG A 497 9.39 33.24 23.71
N LEU A 498 8.72 33.43 22.57
CA LEU A 498 7.57 34.36 22.47
C LEU A 498 6.41 34.01 23.41
N LYS A 499 6.14 32.71 23.62
CA LYS A 499 5.12 32.29 24.62
C LYS A 499 5.54 32.60 26.05
N LEU A 500 6.82 32.45 26.36
CA LEU A 500 7.34 32.76 27.70
C LEU A 500 7.29 34.26 27.96
N GLU A 501 7.70 35.08 27.01
CA GLU A 501 7.62 36.54 27.07
C GLU A 501 6.20 37.06 27.27
N LYS A 502 5.21 36.50 26.50
CA LYS A 502 3.78 36.83 26.70
C LYS A 502 3.27 36.45 28.09
N LYS A 503 3.72 35.29 28.61
CA LYS A 503 3.32 34.83 29.95
C LYS A 503 3.95 35.69 31.07
N LEU A 504 5.14 36.18 30.87
CA LEU A 504 5.79 37.13 31.80
C LEU A 504 5.10 38.49 31.77
N ALA A 505 4.81 39.03 30.57
CA ALA A 505 4.09 40.29 30.41
C ALA A 505 2.65 40.28 30.96
N SER A 506 2.00 39.10 31.01
CA SER A 506 0.67 38.96 31.59
C SER A 506 0.65 38.81 33.13
N ARG A 507 1.81 38.75 33.77
CA ARG A 507 1.97 38.64 35.22
C ARG A 507 2.41 39.95 35.89
N VAL A 508 2.77 40.93 35.05
CA VAL A 508 2.97 42.34 35.41
C VAL A 508 1.71 43.13 35.12
#